data_ba2f92882d1f1357fe3ac216afe6e0a7
#
_entry.id   ba2f92882d1f1357fe3ac216afe6e0a7
#
_cell.length_a   1.000
_cell.length_b   1.000
_cell.length_c   1.000
_cell.angle_alpha   90.00
_cell.angle_beta   90.00
_cell.angle_gamma   90.00
#
_symmetry.space_group_name_H-M   'P 1'
#
loop_
_entity.id
_entity.type
_entity.pdbx_description
1 polymer ?
#
loop_
_entity_poly.entity_id
_entity_poly.type
_entity_poly.pdbx_seq_one_letter_code
_entity_poly.pdbx_strand_id
1 'polypeptide(L)' 'MRKTVDVYLKDRLIASYPVVAKAVDRPTDDDFVERIKQQMRSYYRSEDIMAARFVVRGVQS' A
#
# COMPACT_ATOMS: atom_id res chain seq x y z
N MET A 1 8.66 -6.37 10.83
CA MET A 1 7.46 -6.87 10.14
C MET A 1 7.51 -6.42 8.68
N ARG A 2 7.30 -7.35 7.76
CA ARG A 2 7.34 -7.06 6.32
C ARG A 2 5.98 -7.37 5.71
N LYS A 3 5.45 -6.45 4.94
CA LYS A 3 4.19 -6.63 4.22
C LYS A 3 4.28 -6.08 2.81
N THR A 4 3.40 -6.55 1.95
CA THR A 4 3.29 -6.04 0.58
C THR A 4 1.91 -5.43 0.41
N VAL A 5 1.86 -4.23 -0.15
CA VAL A 5 0.60 -3.56 -0.47
C VAL A 5 0.38 -3.63 -1.97
N ASP A 6 -0.65 -4.34 -2.39
CA ASP A 6 -1.05 -4.42 -3.79
C ASP A 6 -2.09 -3.34 -4.07
N VAL A 7 -1.92 -2.64 -5.17
CA VAL A 7 -2.82 -1.56 -5.58
C VAL A 7 -3.57 -1.97 -6.84
N TYR A 8 -4.90 -1.96 -6.77
CA TYR A 8 -5.77 -2.31 -7.89
C TYR A 8 -6.58 -1.10 -8.31
N LEU A 9 -6.65 -0.88 -9.62
CA LEU A 9 -7.51 0.14 -10.21
C LEU A 9 -8.35 -0.53 -11.28
N LYS A 10 -9.69 -0.44 -11.13
CA LYS A 10 -10.64 -1.09 -12.03
C LYS A 10 -10.35 -2.59 -12.18
N ASP A 11 -10.14 -3.27 -11.06
CA ASP A 11 -9.84 -4.70 -10.97
C ASP A 11 -8.52 -5.12 -11.63
N ARG A 12 -7.66 -4.16 -11.96
CA ARG A 12 -6.35 -4.43 -12.54
C ARG A 12 -5.27 -4.08 -11.52
N LEU A 13 -4.33 -4.99 -11.33
CA LEU A 13 -3.17 -4.73 -10.48
C LEU A 13 -2.25 -3.71 -11.19
N ILE A 14 -2.11 -2.53 -10.61
CA ILE A 14 -1.28 -1.49 -11.20
C ILE A 14 0.07 -1.33 -10.50
N ALA A 15 0.17 -1.77 -9.25
CA ALA A 15 1.42 -1.64 -8.50
C ALA A 15 1.42 -2.57 -7.30
N SER A 16 2.63 -2.93 -6.85
CA SER A 16 2.86 -3.66 -5.60
C SER A 16 4.04 -3.02 -4.89
N TYR A 17 3.85 -2.69 -3.62
CA TYR A 17 4.88 -1.99 -2.85
C TYR A 17 5.25 -2.82 -1.63
N PRO A 18 6.53 -3.20 -1.48
CA PRO A 18 6.99 -3.83 -0.24
C PRO A 18 7.15 -2.75 0.84
N VAL A 19 6.66 -3.03 2.03
CA VAL A 19 6.76 -2.12 3.16
C VAL A 19 7.35 -2.86 4.34
N VAL A 20 8.38 -2.27 4.96
CA VAL A 20 9.02 -2.82 6.15
C VAL A 20 8.73 -1.88 7.31
N ALA A 21 8.22 -2.42 8.41
CA ALA A 21 7.97 -1.67 9.63
C ALA A 21 8.78 -2.25 10.77
N LYS A 22 9.24 -1.37 11.66
CA LYS A 22 9.92 -1.79 12.87
C LYS A 22 8.92 -2.45 13.80
N ALA A 23 9.35 -3.49 14.50
CA ALA A 23 8.48 -4.24 15.40
C ALA A 23 7.86 -3.38 16.50
N VAL A 24 8.57 -2.34 16.92
CA VAL A 24 8.12 -1.44 17.98
C VAL A 24 6.94 -0.54 17.55
N ASP A 25 6.80 -0.29 16.27
CA ASP A 25 5.78 0.64 15.76
C ASP A 25 4.40 0.00 15.64
N ARG A 26 4.33 -1.32 15.50
CA ARG A 26 3.09 -2.09 15.36
C ARG A 26 2.04 -1.39 14.49
N PRO A 27 2.39 -1.00 13.24
CA PRO A 27 1.45 -0.29 12.39
C PRO A 27 0.26 -1.18 12.00
N THR A 28 -0.88 -0.55 11.82
CA THR A 28 -2.06 -1.23 11.29
C THR A 28 -1.97 -1.31 9.76
N ASP A 29 -2.85 -2.10 9.14
CA ASP A 29 -2.93 -2.16 7.68
C ASP A 29 -3.24 -0.79 7.09
N ASP A 30 -4.07 0.01 7.77
CA ASP A 30 -4.37 1.37 7.33
C ASP A 30 -3.13 2.25 7.30
N ASP A 31 -2.22 2.08 8.25
CA ASP A 31 -0.96 2.82 8.27
C ASP A 31 -0.12 2.51 7.04
N PHE A 32 -0.04 1.23 6.66
CA PHE A 32 0.68 0.83 5.45
C PHE A 32 0.05 1.44 4.20
N VAL A 33 -1.27 1.42 4.12
CA VAL A 33 -2.01 1.99 2.99
C VAL A 33 -1.75 3.49 2.88
N GLU A 34 -1.78 4.21 4.00
CA GLU A 34 -1.53 5.64 4.00
C GLU A 34 -0.13 5.99 3.50
N ARG A 35 0.87 5.21 3.91
CA ARG A 35 2.25 5.41 3.43
C ARG A 35 2.33 5.27 1.91
N ILE A 36 1.66 4.24 1.37
CA ILE A 36 1.67 3.99 -0.07
C ILE A 36 0.93 5.10 -0.81
N LYS A 37 -0.20 5.57 -0.29
CA LYS A 37 -0.93 6.68 -0.89
C LYS A 37 -0.07 7.93 -1.02
N GLN A 38 0.71 8.23 0.00
CA GLN A 38 1.61 9.39 -0.02
C GLN A 38 2.69 9.25 -1.08
N GLN A 39 3.25 8.07 -1.24
CA GLN A 39 4.24 7.82 -2.28
C GLN A 39 3.63 7.92 -3.67
N MET A 40 2.41 7.44 -3.84
CA MET A 40 1.72 7.44 -5.13
C MET A 40 1.36 8.84 -5.60
N ARG A 41 1.24 9.82 -4.71
CA ARG A 41 0.90 11.20 -5.07
C ARG A 41 1.89 11.81 -6.06
N SER A 42 3.12 11.32 -6.09
CA SER A 42 4.14 11.80 -7.01
C SER A 42 3.97 11.26 -8.43
N TYR A 43 3.21 10.16 -8.59
CA TYR A 43 3.10 9.44 -9.87
C TYR A 43 1.69 9.31 -10.39
N TYR A 44 0.68 9.41 -9.51
CA TYR A 44 -0.72 9.19 -9.86
C TYR A 44 -1.57 10.37 -9.42
N ARG A 45 -2.69 10.55 -10.12
CA ARG A 45 -3.64 11.60 -9.77
C ARG A 45 -4.38 11.23 -8.49
N SER A 46 -4.78 12.25 -7.71
CA SER A 46 -5.54 12.04 -6.48
C SER A 46 -6.80 11.21 -6.70
N GLU A 47 -7.52 11.46 -7.79
CA GLU A 47 -8.74 10.74 -8.10
C GLU A 47 -8.48 9.25 -8.36
N ASP A 48 -7.35 8.92 -8.99
CA ASP A 48 -6.96 7.52 -9.21
C ASP A 48 -6.62 6.85 -7.88
N ILE A 49 -5.92 7.56 -7.00
CA ILE A 49 -5.55 7.04 -5.68
C ILE A 49 -6.81 6.77 -4.86
N MET A 50 -7.79 7.68 -4.90
CA MET A 50 -9.04 7.52 -4.17
C MET A 50 -9.90 6.38 -4.71
N ALA A 51 -9.83 6.14 -6.02
CA ALA A 51 -10.57 5.05 -6.66
C ALA A 51 -9.89 3.69 -6.52
N ALA A 52 -8.60 3.68 -6.19
CA ALA A 52 -7.83 2.45 -6.10
C ALA A 52 -8.21 1.62 -4.88
N ARG A 53 -8.07 0.30 -5.02
CA ARG A 53 -8.24 -0.63 -3.91
C ARG A 53 -6.86 -1.08 -3.44
N PHE A 54 -6.64 -1.05 -2.13
CA PHE A 54 -5.37 -1.42 -1.51
C PHE A 54 -5.56 -2.73 -0.75
N VAL A 55 -4.72 -3.71 -1.04
CA VAL A 55 -4.75 -5.01 -0.38
C VAL A 55 -3.40 -5.22 0.30
N VAL A 56 -3.43 -5.37 1.62
CA VAL A 56 -2.22 -5.58 2.41
C VAL A 56 -2.02 -7.08 2.61
N ARG A 57 -0.89 -7.60 2.14
CA ARG A 57 -0.55 -9.02 2.29
C ARG A 57 0.65 -9.16 3.21
N GLY A 58 0.57 -10.13 4.14
CA GLY A 58 1.72 -10.50 4.94
C GLY A 58 2.72 -11.28 4.11
N VAL A 59 4.00 -10.96 4.25
CA VAL A 59 5.07 -11.73 3.62
C VAL A 59 5.67 -12.65 4.67
N GLN A 60 5.58 -13.94 4.45
CA GLN A 60 6.23 -14.93 5.31
C GLN A 60 7.67 -15.07 4.86
N SER A 61 8.55 -14.86 5.79
CA SER A 61 9.97 -15.05 5.56
C SER A 61 10.34 -16.52 5.73
#